data_82524bdb17bd1f104a6ba3a029b6b53f
#
_entry.id   82524bdb17bd1f104a6ba3a029b6b53f
#
_cell.length_a   1.000
_cell.length_b   1.000
_cell.length_c   1.000
_cell.angle_alpha   90.00
_cell.angle_beta   90.00
_cell.angle_gamma   90.00
#
_symmetry.space_group_name_H-M   'P 1'
#
loop_
_entity.id
_entity.type
_entity.pdbx_description
1 polymer ?
#
loop_
_entity_poly.entity_id
_entity_poly.type
_entity_poly.pdbx_seq_one_letter_code
_entity_poly.pdbx_strand_id
1 'polypeptide(L)'
;VMKNVMLATEAGLGNGETPIFPIQIFRVKEGVNYNPGEPNYDLFQLAVRCSAKRLFPNFSFLDAPFNLQYYRPGHPETEIAYMGCRTRVIGNVYDPSREICNGRGNLSFTTINLPRLAIKARGDLDVFFEGLDRMLDLCVEQLLERFEIQCRKHVYNYPFLMGQGVWLDSDKLDWDDEVREVLR
;
A
#
# COMPACT_ATOMS: atom_id res chain seq x y z
N VAL A 1 21.67 -8.62 -4.45
CA VAL A 1 20.97 -8.11 -3.25
C VAL A 1 19.69 -8.92 -3.01
N MET A 2 18.74 -8.96 -3.95
CA MET A 2 17.42 -9.61 -3.79
C MET A 2 17.51 -11.08 -3.36
N LYS A 3 18.39 -11.87 -3.99
CA LYS A 3 18.62 -13.28 -3.62
C LYS A 3 18.96 -13.44 -2.14
N ASN A 4 19.84 -12.60 -1.60
CA ASN A 4 20.24 -12.67 -0.18
C ASN A 4 19.09 -12.28 0.76
N VAL A 5 18.26 -11.31 0.36
CA VAL A 5 17.05 -10.95 1.11
C VAL A 5 16.10 -12.13 1.20
N MET A 6 15.85 -12.82 0.07
CA MET A 6 14.97 -14.00 0.04
C MET A 6 15.54 -15.16 0.87
N LEU A 7 16.85 -15.44 0.79
CA LEU A 7 17.49 -16.47 1.58
C LEU A 7 17.45 -16.15 3.09
N ALA A 8 17.67 -14.90 3.47
CA ALA A 8 17.55 -14.47 4.86
C ALA A 8 16.11 -14.60 5.37
N THR A 9 15.12 -14.23 4.56
CA THR A 9 13.70 -14.41 4.89
C THR A 9 13.37 -15.90 5.04
N GLU A 10 13.85 -16.74 4.14
CA GLU A 10 13.64 -18.21 4.21
C GLU A 10 14.26 -18.81 5.46
N ALA A 11 15.45 -18.37 5.84
CA ALA A 11 16.12 -18.82 7.08
C ALA A 11 15.31 -18.42 8.31
N GLY A 12 14.71 -17.23 8.29
CA GLY A 12 13.95 -16.70 9.43
C GLY A 12 14.80 -15.90 10.41
N LEU A 13 14.14 -15.33 11.41
CA LEU A 13 14.79 -14.58 12.49
C LEU A 13 15.20 -15.52 13.62
N GLY A 14 16.27 -15.20 14.32
CA GLY A 14 16.70 -15.88 15.56
C GLY A 14 16.49 -17.38 15.54
N ASN A 15 15.47 -17.85 16.20
CA ASN A 15 15.10 -19.27 16.28
C ASN A 15 14.34 -19.82 15.05
N GLY A 16 14.45 -19.17 13.90
CA GLY A 16 13.76 -19.58 12.67
C GLY A 16 12.32 -19.05 12.56
N GLU A 17 11.97 -18.02 13.31
CA GLU A 17 10.65 -17.38 13.23
C GLU A 17 10.47 -16.61 11.93
N THR A 18 9.22 -16.53 11.46
CA THR A 18 8.90 -15.78 10.24
C THR A 18 9.05 -14.28 10.49
N PRO A 19 9.90 -13.56 9.72
CA PRO A 19 9.96 -12.10 9.79
C PRO A 19 8.67 -11.49 9.24
N ILE A 20 7.95 -10.75 10.08
CA ILE A 20 6.69 -10.09 9.67
C ILE A 20 6.99 -8.76 8.99
N PHE A 21 8.02 -8.04 9.42
CA PHE A 21 8.43 -6.76 8.86
C PHE A 21 9.93 -6.77 8.47
N PRO A 22 10.30 -6.03 7.41
CA PRO A 22 9.44 -5.28 6.49
C PRO A 22 8.59 -6.22 5.62
N ILE A 23 7.36 -5.79 5.29
CA ILE A 23 6.49 -6.55 4.38
C ILE A 23 7.10 -6.50 2.98
N GLN A 24 7.49 -7.66 2.49
CA GLN A 24 8.15 -7.81 1.19
C GLN A 24 7.11 -8.07 0.11
N ILE A 25 7.26 -7.37 -1.02
CA ILE A 25 6.44 -7.59 -2.22
C ILE A 25 7.36 -7.93 -3.37
N PHE A 26 7.22 -9.15 -3.88
CA PHE A 26 7.96 -9.61 -5.06
C PHE A 26 7.15 -9.27 -6.31
N ARG A 27 7.76 -8.50 -7.21
CA ARG A 27 7.13 -8.07 -8.47
C ARG A 27 7.39 -9.10 -9.55
N VAL A 28 6.32 -9.61 -10.14
CA VAL A 28 6.36 -10.61 -11.22
C VAL A 28 6.01 -9.94 -12.54
N LYS A 29 6.84 -10.15 -13.55
CA LYS A 29 6.67 -9.54 -14.87
C LYS A 29 7.20 -10.48 -15.97
N GLU A 30 6.44 -10.64 -17.05
CA GLU A 30 6.88 -11.35 -18.26
C GLU A 30 8.11 -10.68 -18.87
N GLY A 31 8.99 -11.48 -19.43
CA GLY A 31 10.28 -11.03 -19.98
C GLY A 31 11.34 -10.73 -18.91
N VAL A 32 10.99 -10.79 -17.63
CA VAL A 32 11.90 -10.48 -16.52
C VAL A 32 12.12 -11.69 -15.61
N ASN A 33 11.05 -12.28 -15.07
CA ASN A 33 11.17 -13.30 -14.03
C ASN A 33 10.00 -14.31 -13.96
N TYR A 34 9.03 -14.24 -14.88
CA TYR A 34 7.82 -15.07 -14.80
C TYR A 34 7.97 -16.44 -15.47
N ASN A 35 8.55 -16.50 -16.69
CA ASN A 35 8.66 -17.72 -17.46
C ASN A 35 10.02 -18.39 -17.33
N PRO A 36 10.08 -19.74 -17.44
CA PRO A 36 11.34 -20.46 -17.54
C PRO A 36 12.23 -19.91 -18.66
N GLY A 37 13.51 -19.67 -18.34
CA GLY A 37 14.49 -19.10 -19.26
C GLY A 37 14.61 -17.59 -19.24
N GLU A 38 13.74 -16.87 -18.54
CA GLU A 38 13.89 -15.45 -18.32
C GLU A 38 15.04 -15.13 -17.35
N PRO A 39 15.66 -13.93 -17.43
CA PRO A 39 16.91 -13.60 -16.71
C PRO A 39 16.88 -13.80 -15.19
N ASN A 40 15.73 -13.63 -14.56
CA ASN A 40 15.57 -13.71 -13.10
C ASN A 40 14.51 -14.74 -12.67
N TYR A 41 14.23 -15.74 -13.51
CA TYR A 41 13.26 -16.79 -13.16
C TYR A 41 13.67 -17.58 -11.91
N ASP A 42 14.97 -17.78 -11.68
CA ASP A 42 15.50 -18.41 -10.48
C ASP A 42 15.14 -17.64 -9.21
N LEU A 43 15.07 -16.30 -9.28
CA LEU A 43 14.61 -15.47 -8.15
C LEU A 43 13.12 -15.64 -7.89
N PHE A 44 12.31 -15.79 -8.94
CA PHE A 44 10.89 -16.08 -8.79
C PHE A 44 10.65 -17.44 -8.12
N GLN A 45 11.36 -18.47 -8.56
CA GLN A 45 11.30 -19.79 -7.94
C GLN A 45 11.71 -19.74 -6.46
N LEU A 46 12.78 -19.00 -6.14
CA LEU A 46 13.22 -18.80 -4.77
C LEU A 46 12.16 -18.05 -3.94
N ALA A 47 11.54 -17.01 -4.50
CA ALA A 47 10.48 -16.26 -3.85
C ALA A 47 9.25 -17.12 -3.54
N VAL A 48 8.82 -17.96 -4.50
CA VAL A 48 7.72 -18.92 -4.31
C VAL A 48 8.06 -19.92 -3.18
N ARG A 49 9.24 -20.48 -3.18
CA ARG A 49 9.70 -21.40 -2.12
C ARG A 49 9.74 -20.71 -0.76
N CYS A 50 10.27 -19.51 -0.71
CA CYS A 50 10.31 -18.69 0.50
C CYS A 50 8.89 -18.40 1.02
N SER A 51 7.99 -18.00 0.14
CA SER A 51 6.60 -17.70 0.50
C SER A 51 5.84 -18.94 0.99
N ALA A 52 6.08 -20.09 0.38
CA ALA A 52 5.48 -21.36 0.83
C ALA A 52 5.91 -21.73 2.26
N LYS A 53 7.14 -21.36 2.66
CA LYS A 53 7.68 -21.65 3.99
C LYS A 53 7.36 -20.57 5.03
N ARG A 54 7.33 -19.31 4.61
CA ARG A 54 7.30 -18.14 5.51
C ARG A 54 6.11 -17.22 5.34
N LEU A 55 5.21 -17.47 4.37
CA LEU A 55 4.11 -16.58 3.96
C LEU A 55 4.57 -15.24 3.36
N PHE A 56 5.85 -15.05 3.16
CA PHE A 56 6.49 -13.89 2.52
C PHE A 56 7.54 -14.35 1.50
N PRO A 57 7.74 -13.58 0.41
CA PRO A 57 7.07 -12.32 0.06
C PRO A 57 5.63 -12.50 -0.41
N ASN A 58 4.84 -11.40 -0.40
CA ASN A 58 3.63 -11.29 -1.19
C ASN A 58 4.00 -11.06 -2.67
N PHE A 59 3.10 -11.40 -3.59
CA PHE A 59 3.35 -11.25 -5.02
C PHE A 59 2.50 -10.13 -5.63
N SER A 60 3.12 -9.38 -6.54
CA SER A 60 2.45 -8.41 -7.40
C SER A 60 2.67 -8.78 -8.86
N PHE A 61 1.60 -9.19 -9.54
CA PHE A 61 1.64 -9.53 -10.96
C PHE A 61 1.44 -8.26 -11.79
N LEU A 62 2.53 -7.72 -12.34
CA LEU A 62 2.52 -6.44 -13.03
C LEU A 62 1.76 -6.49 -14.35
N ASP A 63 1.74 -7.65 -15.00
CA ASP A 63 1.07 -7.87 -16.29
C ASP A 63 -0.42 -8.21 -16.14
N ALA A 64 -0.94 -8.27 -14.93
CA ALA A 64 -2.37 -8.47 -14.72
C ALA A 64 -3.17 -7.30 -15.32
N PRO A 65 -4.29 -7.57 -16.06
CA PRO A 65 -5.02 -6.52 -16.79
C PRO A 65 -5.42 -5.33 -15.91
N PHE A 66 -5.82 -5.61 -14.66
CA PHE A 66 -6.20 -4.58 -13.71
C PHE A 66 -5.01 -3.72 -13.20
N ASN A 67 -3.77 -4.17 -13.40
CA ASN A 67 -2.57 -3.39 -13.12
C ASN A 67 -2.06 -2.64 -14.34
N LEU A 68 -2.26 -3.21 -15.54
CA LEU A 68 -1.82 -2.60 -16.79
C LEU A 68 -2.67 -1.41 -17.22
N GLN A 69 -3.93 -1.29 -16.76
CA GLN A 69 -4.86 -0.24 -17.20
C GLN A 69 -4.32 1.19 -16.99
N TYR A 70 -3.41 1.39 -16.05
CA TYR A 70 -2.81 2.70 -15.74
C TYR A 70 -1.33 2.79 -16.13
N TYR A 71 -0.72 1.68 -16.50
CA TYR A 71 0.69 1.64 -16.86
C TYR A 71 0.93 2.25 -18.25
N ARG A 72 1.90 3.13 -18.32
CA ARG A 72 2.37 3.73 -19.59
C ARG A 72 3.79 3.26 -19.86
N PRO A 73 4.06 2.54 -20.96
CA PRO A 73 5.41 2.12 -21.33
C PRO A 73 6.37 3.33 -21.41
N GLY A 74 7.54 3.19 -20.80
CA GLY A 74 8.52 4.28 -20.68
C GLY A 74 8.29 5.23 -19.50
N HIS A 75 7.22 5.05 -18.74
CA HIS A 75 6.87 5.84 -17.55
C HIS A 75 6.81 4.95 -16.32
N PRO A 76 7.97 4.58 -15.72
CA PRO A 76 8.02 3.65 -14.59
C PRO A 76 7.28 4.16 -13.34
N GLU A 77 7.09 5.46 -13.21
CA GLU A 77 6.31 6.09 -12.15
C GLU A 77 4.82 5.73 -12.20
N THR A 78 4.31 5.27 -13.35
CA THR A 78 2.92 4.81 -13.51
C THR A 78 2.74 3.32 -13.22
N GLU A 79 3.84 2.58 -13.01
CA GLU A 79 3.76 1.16 -12.67
C GLU A 79 3.27 0.97 -11.24
N ILE A 80 2.37 0.01 -11.05
CA ILE A 80 1.74 -0.24 -9.74
C ILE A 80 2.73 -0.30 -8.59
N ALA A 81 2.42 0.36 -7.50
CA ALA A 81 3.11 0.28 -6.22
C ALA A 81 2.16 -0.10 -5.10
N TYR A 82 2.73 -0.55 -3.99
CA TYR A 82 1.98 -0.89 -2.79
C TYR A 82 2.51 -0.09 -1.61
N MET A 83 1.58 0.32 -0.73
CA MET A 83 1.89 0.94 0.55
C MET A 83 1.40 0.05 1.68
N GLY A 84 2.15 0.02 2.78
CA GLY A 84 1.85 -0.85 3.90
C GLY A 84 1.72 -2.30 3.47
N CYS A 85 0.69 -2.99 3.96
CA CYS A 85 0.55 -4.42 3.72
C CYS A 85 0.08 -4.74 2.30
N ARG A 86 -0.95 -4.05 1.80
CA ARG A 86 -1.63 -4.42 0.54
C ARG A 86 -2.37 -3.26 -0.12
N THR A 87 -2.16 -2.02 0.33
CA THR A 87 -2.78 -0.87 -0.31
C THR A 87 -2.14 -0.64 -1.67
N ARG A 88 -2.90 -0.91 -2.72
CA ARG A 88 -2.48 -0.70 -4.11
C ARG A 88 -2.62 0.77 -4.46
N VAL A 89 -1.53 1.38 -4.91
CA VAL A 89 -1.51 2.78 -5.34
C VAL A 89 -1.50 2.83 -6.84
N ILE A 90 -2.63 3.22 -7.42
CA ILE A 90 -2.82 3.46 -8.85
C ILE A 90 -3.81 4.61 -9.02
N GLY A 91 -3.61 5.39 -10.06
CA GLY A 91 -4.47 6.51 -10.39
C GLY A 91 -4.36 7.68 -9.41
N ASN A 92 -4.81 8.81 -9.85
CA ASN A 92 -4.98 10.00 -9.06
C ASN A 92 -6.37 10.57 -9.33
N VAL A 93 -7.27 10.47 -8.35
CA VAL A 93 -8.66 10.90 -8.48
C VAL A 93 -8.76 12.43 -8.69
N TYR A 94 -7.83 13.19 -8.12
CA TYR A 94 -7.82 14.66 -8.18
C TYR A 94 -7.10 15.21 -9.41
N ASP A 95 -6.15 14.44 -9.96
CA ASP A 95 -5.45 14.78 -11.19
C ASP A 95 -5.23 13.51 -12.03
N PRO A 96 -6.22 13.09 -12.81
CA PRO A 96 -6.13 11.88 -13.63
C PRO A 96 -5.05 11.93 -14.71
N SER A 97 -4.53 13.12 -15.03
CA SER A 97 -3.42 13.28 -15.97
C SER A 97 -2.07 12.90 -15.33
N ARG A 98 -2.02 12.81 -13.99
CA ARG A 98 -0.81 12.62 -13.19
C ARG A 98 -0.92 11.36 -12.33
N GLU A 99 -0.92 10.21 -12.99
CA GLU A 99 -0.95 8.91 -12.31
C GLU A 99 0.44 8.55 -11.79
N ILE A 100 0.73 8.93 -10.55
CA ILE A 100 2.01 8.69 -9.89
C ILE A 100 1.81 7.73 -8.72
N CYS A 101 2.59 6.64 -8.69
CA CYS A 101 2.53 5.63 -7.66
C CYS A 101 3.53 5.84 -6.49
N ASN A 102 4.50 6.74 -6.65
CA ASN A 102 5.50 7.07 -5.64
C ASN A 102 5.19 8.39 -4.92
N GLY A 103 5.87 8.65 -3.81
CA GLY A 103 5.73 9.88 -3.03
C GLY A 103 4.35 10.06 -2.37
N ARG A 104 3.61 8.96 -2.15
CA ARG A 104 2.26 8.94 -1.56
C ARG A 104 2.25 8.09 -0.30
N GLY A 105 1.25 8.28 0.55
CA GLY A 105 1.11 7.53 1.79
C GLY A 105 -0.34 7.44 2.27
N ASN A 106 -0.58 6.67 3.33
CA ASN A 106 -1.87 6.60 4.01
C ASN A 106 -1.91 7.68 5.10
N LEU A 107 -2.91 8.53 5.07
CA LEU A 107 -3.08 9.59 6.06
C LEU A 107 -3.73 9.07 7.35
N SER A 108 -4.72 8.20 7.23
CA SER A 108 -5.48 7.68 8.35
C SER A 108 -6.19 6.39 7.96
N PHE A 109 -6.58 5.61 8.95
CA PHE A 109 -7.42 4.44 8.78
C PHE A 109 -8.37 4.29 9.96
N THR A 110 -9.45 3.56 9.73
CA THR A 110 -10.36 3.12 10.78
C THR A 110 -10.82 1.70 10.51
N THR A 111 -11.23 1.00 11.56
CA THR A 111 -11.63 -0.41 11.46
C THR A 111 -13.04 -0.60 11.95
N ILE A 112 -13.86 -1.30 11.16
CA ILE A 112 -15.21 -1.72 11.55
C ILE A 112 -15.17 -3.15 12.06
N ASN A 113 -15.69 -3.38 13.27
CA ASN A 113 -15.78 -4.70 13.87
C ASN A 113 -17.02 -5.45 13.33
N LEU A 114 -16.89 -6.08 12.15
CA LEU A 114 -17.97 -6.83 11.51
C LEU A 114 -18.49 -8.00 12.38
N PRO A 115 -17.63 -8.80 13.07
CA PRO A 115 -18.13 -9.83 13.98
C PRO A 115 -19.07 -9.29 15.07
N ARG A 116 -18.77 -8.13 15.64
CA ARG A 116 -19.65 -7.48 16.63
C ARG A 116 -21.00 -7.09 16.04
N LEU A 117 -21.01 -6.58 14.81
CA LEU A 117 -22.28 -6.25 14.11
C LEU A 117 -23.10 -7.51 13.86
N ALA A 118 -22.49 -8.58 13.38
CA ALA A 118 -23.16 -9.86 13.13
C ALA A 118 -23.75 -10.46 14.42
N ILE A 119 -23.00 -10.45 15.53
CA ILE A 119 -23.50 -10.92 16.83
C ILE A 119 -24.71 -10.09 17.28
N LYS A 120 -24.66 -8.77 17.11
CA LYS A 120 -25.78 -7.88 17.49
C LYS A 120 -27.01 -8.08 16.61
N ALA A 121 -26.83 -8.38 15.34
CA ALA A 121 -27.90 -8.65 14.38
C ALA A 121 -28.62 -9.97 14.64
N ARG A 122 -28.02 -10.91 15.40
CA ARG A 122 -28.64 -12.19 15.80
C ARG A 122 -29.20 -13.03 14.63
N GLY A 123 -28.55 -12.97 13.47
CA GLY A 123 -28.94 -13.68 12.26
C GLY A 123 -29.87 -12.89 11.34
N ASP A 124 -30.27 -11.68 11.72
CA ASP A 124 -31.07 -10.79 10.88
C ASP A 124 -30.14 -9.97 9.98
N LEU A 125 -30.21 -10.22 8.67
CA LEU A 125 -29.33 -9.54 7.68
C LEU A 125 -29.70 -8.06 7.49
N ASP A 126 -30.96 -7.71 7.59
CA ASP A 126 -31.40 -6.32 7.42
C ASP A 126 -30.85 -5.48 8.57
N VAL A 127 -30.96 -5.95 9.81
CA VAL A 127 -30.36 -5.31 10.99
C VAL A 127 -28.83 -5.24 10.90
N PHE A 128 -28.19 -6.26 10.30
CA PHE A 128 -26.74 -6.26 10.08
C PHE A 128 -26.32 -5.15 9.11
N PHE A 129 -27.00 -5.06 7.96
CA PHE A 129 -26.66 -4.06 6.94
C PHE A 129 -27.00 -2.64 7.37
N GLU A 130 -28.12 -2.41 8.03
CA GLU A 130 -28.40 -1.11 8.65
C GLU A 130 -27.32 -0.70 9.66
N GLY A 131 -26.88 -1.64 10.48
CA GLY A 131 -25.78 -1.42 11.42
C GLY A 131 -24.45 -1.11 10.72
N LEU A 132 -24.17 -1.78 9.61
CA LEU A 132 -22.97 -1.56 8.79
C LEU A 132 -22.99 -0.19 8.14
N ASP A 133 -24.10 0.19 7.50
CA ASP A 133 -24.23 1.49 6.83
C ASP A 133 -24.00 2.64 7.80
N ARG A 134 -24.62 2.57 8.99
CA ARG A 134 -24.40 3.58 10.03
C ARG A 134 -22.95 3.64 10.52
N MET A 135 -22.26 2.49 10.59
CA MET A 135 -20.84 2.47 10.95
C MET A 135 -19.96 3.01 9.83
N LEU A 136 -20.32 2.81 8.56
CA LEU A 136 -19.64 3.38 7.42
C LEU A 136 -19.74 4.91 7.41
N ASP A 137 -20.94 5.46 7.62
CA ASP A 137 -21.13 6.91 7.72
C ASP A 137 -20.26 7.51 8.84
N LEU A 138 -20.28 6.91 10.02
CA LEU A 138 -19.44 7.35 11.13
C LEU A 138 -17.94 7.26 10.80
N CYS A 139 -17.51 6.23 10.08
CA CYS A 139 -16.12 6.10 9.65
C CYS A 139 -15.73 7.20 8.66
N VAL A 140 -16.61 7.54 7.72
CA VAL A 140 -16.39 8.63 6.75
C VAL A 140 -16.23 9.96 7.49
N GLU A 141 -17.15 10.29 8.39
CA GLU A 141 -17.08 11.50 9.20
C GLU A 141 -15.75 11.60 9.97
N GLN A 142 -15.35 10.53 10.66
CA GLN A 142 -14.10 10.49 11.41
C GLN A 142 -12.87 10.63 10.52
N LEU A 143 -12.86 10.01 9.35
CA LEU A 143 -11.74 10.11 8.42
C LEU A 143 -11.61 11.52 7.84
N LEU A 144 -12.75 12.17 7.51
CA LEU A 144 -12.76 13.55 7.05
C LEU A 144 -12.29 14.53 8.14
N GLU A 145 -12.74 14.35 9.37
CA GLU A 145 -12.27 15.16 10.51
C GLU A 145 -10.75 15.03 10.71
N ARG A 146 -10.23 13.80 10.68
CA ARG A 146 -8.78 13.55 10.80
C ARG A 146 -8.00 14.15 9.62
N PHE A 147 -8.56 14.08 8.42
CA PHE A 147 -7.98 14.74 7.25
C PHE A 147 -7.86 16.24 7.46
N GLU A 148 -8.92 16.90 7.90
CA GLU A 148 -8.92 18.34 8.19
C GLU A 148 -7.91 18.73 9.28
N ILE A 149 -7.81 17.92 10.34
CA ILE A 149 -6.82 18.13 11.41
C ILE A 149 -5.38 18.02 10.85
N GLN A 150 -5.13 17.04 9.97
CA GLN A 150 -3.80 16.86 9.37
C GLN A 150 -3.47 17.98 8.38
N CYS A 151 -4.45 18.42 7.59
CA CYS A 151 -4.28 19.51 6.64
C CYS A 151 -3.81 20.83 7.27
N ARG A 152 -4.22 21.08 8.53
CA ARG A 152 -3.82 22.28 9.30
C ARG A 152 -2.45 22.15 9.98
N LYS A 153 -1.76 21.03 9.80
CA LYS A 153 -0.39 20.88 10.27
C LYS A 153 0.57 21.56 9.31
N HIS A 154 1.74 21.93 9.82
CA HIS A 154 2.79 22.56 9.06
C HIS A 154 3.88 21.55 8.66
N VAL A 155 4.69 21.90 7.69
CA VAL A 155 5.82 21.06 7.23
C VAL A 155 6.71 20.64 8.39
N TYR A 156 6.99 21.54 9.35
CA TYR A 156 7.82 21.22 10.52
C TYR A 156 7.24 20.14 11.44
N ASN A 157 5.94 19.84 11.35
CA ASN A 157 5.33 18.71 12.09
C ASN A 157 5.68 17.35 11.44
N TYR A 158 6.14 17.36 10.19
CA TYR A 158 6.52 16.18 9.41
C TYR A 158 7.92 16.34 8.79
N PRO A 159 8.97 16.48 9.63
CA PRO A 159 10.30 16.90 9.16
C PRO A 159 10.92 15.92 8.16
N PHE A 160 10.59 14.64 8.23
CA PHE A 160 11.06 13.64 7.28
C PHE A 160 10.19 13.59 6.02
N LEU A 161 8.88 13.42 6.19
CA LEU A 161 7.98 13.21 5.05
C LEU A 161 7.85 14.45 4.17
N MET A 162 7.70 15.61 4.79
CA MET A 162 7.46 16.88 4.11
C MET A 162 8.75 17.69 3.98
N GLY A 163 9.53 17.80 5.06
CA GLY A 163 10.73 18.62 5.09
C GLY A 163 11.91 18.09 4.25
N GLN A 164 11.89 16.81 3.86
CA GLN A 164 12.91 16.20 2.99
C GLN A 164 12.38 15.81 1.60
N GLY A 165 11.21 16.29 1.21
CA GLY A 165 10.66 16.04 -0.13
C GLY A 165 10.28 14.58 -0.39
N VAL A 166 10.01 13.78 0.65
CA VAL A 166 9.62 12.37 0.50
C VAL A 166 8.17 12.24 0.03
N TRP A 167 7.29 13.10 0.53
CA TRP A 167 5.91 13.17 0.09
C TRP A 167 5.82 13.93 -1.25
N LEU A 168 4.94 13.47 -2.13
CA LEU A 168 4.72 14.08 -3.44
C LEU A 168 4.40 15.58 -3.30
N ASP A 169 5.12 16.41 -4.07
CA ASP A 169 4.97 17.86 -4.11
C ASP A 169 5.34 18.61 -2.80
N SER A 170 5.83 17.93 -1.77
CA SER A 170 6.23 18.59 -0.52
C SER A 170 7.45 19.50 -0.66
N ASP A 171 8.25 19.31 -1.72
CA ASP A 171 9.35 20.19 -2.10
C ASP A 171 8.91 21.61 -2.55
N LYS A 172 7.60 21.82 -2.75
CA LYS A 172 7.00 23.11 -3.08
C LYS A 172 6.60 23.93 -1.86
N LEU A 173 6.66 23.33 -0.68
CA LEU A 173 6.25 23.96 0.58
C LEU A 173 7.45 24.45 1.38
N ASP A 174 7.29 25.62 2.00
CA ASP A 174 8.22 26.13 3.00
C ASP A 174 7.97 25.50 4.39
N TRP A 175 8.93 25.64 5.29
CA TRP A 175 8.91 25.01 6.63
C TRP A 175 7.68 25.34 7.47
N ASP A 176 7.18 26.57 7.35
CA ASP A 176 6.03 27.07 8.09
C ASP A 176 4.70 26.97 7.32
N ASP A 177 4.69 26.37 6.12
CA ASP A 177 3.48 26.20 5.34
C ASP A 177 2.58 25.08 5.90
N GLU A 178 1.26 25.24 5.77
CA GLU A 178 0.32 24.15 5.99
C GLU A 178 0.48 23.07 4.90
N VAL A 179 0.36 21.80 5.29
CA VAL A 179 0.50 20.68 4.35
C VAL A 179 -0.74 20.41 3.50
N ARG A 180 -1.75 21.23 3.60
CA ARG A 180 -3.07 21.08 2.93
C ARG A 180 -2.93 20.88 1.42
N GLU A 181 -2.08 21.65 0.75
CA GLU A 181 -1.97 21.62 -0.71
C GLU A 181 -1.43 20.31 -1.28
N VAL A 182 -0.69 19.57 -0.47
CA VAL A 182 -0.07 18.29 -0.87
C VAL A 182 -0.78 17.07 -0.29
N LEU A 183 -1.73 17.25 0.64
CA LEU A 183 -2.59 16.20 1.18
C LEU A 183 -3.91 16.12 0.40
N ARG A 184 -3.92 15.48 -0.76
CA ARG A 184 -5.10 15.28 -1.62
C ARG A 184 -5.10 13.87 -2.22
#